data_2e2135b5bbcf7629a0da7a5236020d1e
#
_entry.id   2e2135b5bbcf7629a0da7a5236020d1e
#
_cell.length_a   1.000
_cell.length_b   1.000
_cell.length_c   1.000
_cell.angle_alpha   90.00
_cell.angle_beta   90.00
_cell.angle_gamma   90.00
#
_symmetry.space_group_name_H-M   'P 1'
#
loop_
_entity.id
_entity.type
_entity.pdbx_description
1 polymer ?
#
loop_
_entity_poly.entity_id
_entity_poly.type
_entity_poly.pdbx_seq_one_letter_code
_entity_poly.pdbx_strand_id
1 'polypeptide(L)'
;MRPRNLVTDLRSHLARGETLDGAIAGLRASGASIFECIVSVRSLRNCELGEAKRLVVDSDAWADVKEMNDKFHEELARLDDDDA
;
A
#
# COMPACT_ATOMS: atom_id res chain seq x y z
N MET A 1 19.55 7.64 12.11
CA MET A 1 19.00 7.44 10.77
C MET A 1 17.53 7.82 10.73
N ARG A 2 17.16 8.56 9.74
CA ARG A 2 15.78 9.03 9.65
C ARG A 2 14.89 8.00 8.98
N PRO A 3 13.67 7.77 9.49
CA PRO A 3 12.75 6.87 8.82
C PRO A 3 12.36 7.44 7.46
N ARG A 4 12.09 6.55 6.52
CA ARG A 4 11.66 6.96 5.19
C ARG A 4 10.25 7.51 5.25
N ASN A 5 10.02 8.54 4.47
CA ASN A 5 8.68 9.06 4.32
C ASN A 5 8.06 8.46 3.05
N LEU A 6 7.33 7.36 3.24
CA LEU A 6 6.76 6.63 2.12
C LEU A 6 5.67 7.42 1.41
N VAL A 7 4.96 8.28 2.14
CA VAL A 7 3.96 9.14 1.50
C VAL A 7 4.62 10.11 0.53
N THR A 8 5.76 10.68 0.92
CA THR A 8 6.51 11.55 0.04
C THR A 8 7.02 10.80 -1.19
N ASP A 9 7.53 9.57 -0.99
CA ASP A 9 7.99 8.75 -2.10
C ASP A 9 6.84 8.45 -3.06
N LEU A 10 5.69 8.07 -2.52
CA LEU A 10 4.51 7.77 -3.32
C LEU A 10 4.08 8.99 -4.12
N ARG A 11 4.05 10.13 -3.48
CA ARG A 11 3.68 11.38 -4.11
C ARG A 11 4.66 11.74 -5.24
N SER A 12 5.94 11.50 -5.03
CA SER A 12 6.97 11.76 -6.04
C SER A 12 6.76 10.91 -7.29
N HIS A 13 6.43 9.63 -7.10
CA HIS A 13 6.14 8.75 -8.23
C HIS A 13 4.95 9.27 -9.03
N LEU A 14 3.89 9.69 -8.35
CA LEU A 14 2.71 10.20 -9.03
C LEU A 14 3.00 11.52 -9.72
N ALA A 15 3.85 12.36 -9.13
CA ALA A 15 4.22 13.64 -9.74
C ALA A 15 4.99 13.46 -11.03
N ARG A 16 5.67 12.32 -11.20
CA ARG A 16 6.40 12.01 -12.43
C ARG A 16 5.51 11.40 -13.51
N GLY A 17 4.22 11.30 -13.24
CA GLY A 17 3.28 10.76 -14.20
C GLY A 17 3.05 9.26 -14.10
N GLU A 18 3.57 8.63 -13.07
CA GLU A 18 3.34 7.20 -12.86
C GLU A 18 1.93 6.96 -12.35
N THR A 19 1.40 5.77 -12.64
CA THR A 19 0.11 5.38 -12.10
C THR A 19 0.25 5.04 -10.63
N LEU A 20 -0.88 4.95 -9.93
CA LEU A 20 -0.86 4.53 -8.53
C LEU A 20 -0.25 3.14 -8.39
N ASP A 21 -0.59 2.21 -9.29
CA ASP A 21 0.00 0.87 -9.29
C ASP A 21 1.51 0.93 -9.44
N GLY A 22 1.99 1.76 -10.37
CA GLY A 22 3.42 1.94 -10.58
C GLY A 22 4.11 2.52 -9.35
N ALA A 23 3.45 3.48 -8.71
CA ALA A 23 4.00 4.10 -7.50
C ALA A 23 4.08 3.07 -6.37
N ILE A 24 3.06 2.24 -6.20
CA ILE A 24 3.05 1.19 -5.19
C ILE A 24 4.17 0.18 -5.47
N ALA A 25 4.35 -0.18 -6.74
CA ALA A 25 5.44 -1.08 -7.13
C ALA A 25 6.79 -0.48 -6.78
N GLY A 26 6.94 0.83 -6.96
CA GLY A 26 8.16 1.52 -6.60
C GLY A 26 8.43 1.45 -5.10
N LEU A 27 7.40 1.61 -4.27
CA LEU A 27 7.55 1.47 -2.83
C LEU A 27 8.00 0.06 -2.46
N ARG A 28 7.36 -0.94 -3.05
CA ARG A 28 7.73 -2.33 -2.79
C ARG A 28 9.18 -2.59 -3.19
N ALA A 29 9.57 -2.11 -4.35
CA ALA A 29 10.93 -2.29 -4.85
C ALA A 29 11.97 -1.67 -3.93
N SER A 30 11.61 -0.62 -3.21
CA SER A 30 12.52 0.03 -2.28
C SER A 30 12.46 -0.55 -0.87
N GLY A 31 11.71 -1.64 -0.68
CA GLY A 31 11.71 -2.37 0.57
C GLY A 31 10.49 -2.17 1.46
N ALA A 32 9.49 -1.45 1.00
CA ALA A 32 8.30 -1.23 1.81
C ALA A 32 7.47 -2.50 1.90
N SER A 33 6.89 -2.74 3.07
CA SER A 33 5.96 -3.83 3.27
C SER A 33 4.59 -3.46 2.74
N ILE A 34 3.70 -4.44 2.62
CA ILE A 34 2.35 -4.15 2.16
C ILE A 34 1.62 -3.24 3.15
N PHE A 35 1.84 -3.42 4.45
CA PHE A 35 1.25 -2.53 5.44
C PHE A 35 1.69 -1.10 5.24
N GLU A 36 2.97 -0.92 4.98
CA GLU A 36 3.52 0.41 4.73
C GLU A 36 2.90 1.02 3.49
N CYS A 37 2.69 0.22 2.46
CA CYS A 37 2.02 0.70 1.25
C CYS A 37 0.58 1.10 1.54
N ILE A 38 -0.14 0.30 2.32
CA ILE A 38 -1.52 0.59 2.66
C ILE A 38 -1.63 1.90 3.44
N VAL A 39 -0.80 2.06 4.46
CA VAL A 39 -0.81 3.27 5.27
C VAL A 39 -0.44 4.50 4.43
N SER A 40 0.52 4.33 3.54
CA SER A 40 0.94 5.43 2.67
C SER A 40 -0.17 5.86 1.71
N VAL A 41 -0.86 4.89 1.13
CA VAL A 41 -1.97 5.18 0.22
C VAL A 41 -3.11 5.85 1.00
N ARG A 42 -3.39 5.36 2.18
CA ARG A 42 -4.43 5.95 3.02
C ARG A 42 -4.15 7.43 3.29
N SER A 43 -2.93 7.74 3.67
CA SER A 43 -2.53 9.12 3.94
C SER A 43 -2.60 9.98 2.69
N LEU A 44 -2.09 9.46 1.58
CA LEU A 44 -2.04 10.23 0.35
C LEU A 44 -3.43 10.55 -0.19
N ARG A 45 -4.31 9.55 -0.16
CA ARG A 45 -5.65 9.70 -0.74
C ARG A 45 -6.66 10.20 0.28
N ASN A 46 -6.28 10.26 1.53
CA ASN A 46 -7.18 10.65 2.61
C ASN A 46 -8.46 9.82 2.59
N CYS A 47 -8.30 8.52 2.45
CA CYS A 47 -9.41 7.58 2.38
C CYS A 47 -9.41 6.67 3.60
N GLU A 48 -10.45 5.84 3.71
CA GLU A 48 -10.53 4.89 4.80
C GLU A 48 -9.53 3.75 4.62
N LEU A 49 -9.17 3.10 5.71
CA LEU A 49 -8.20 2.02 5.70
C LEU A 49 -8.65 0.87 4.79
N GLY A 50 -9.93 0.53 4.83
CA GLY A 50 -10.46 -0.52 3.97
C GLY A 50 -10.29 -0.23 2.49
N GLU A 51 -10.48 1.02 2.11
CA GLU A 51 -10.28 1.42 0.72
C GLU A 51 -8.81 1.38 0.33
N ALA A 52 -7.93 1.88 1.21
CA ALA A 52 -6.50 1.84 0.96
C ALA A 52 -6.01 0.40 0.82
N LYS A 53 -6.50 -0.48 1.69
CA LYS A 53 -6.18 -1.89 1.62
C LYS A 53 -6.55 -2.47 0.27
N ARG A 54 -7.76 -2.17 -0.19
CA ARG A 54 -8.24 -2.68 -1.47
C ARG A 54 -7.40 -2.18 -2.62
N LEU A 55 -7.05 -0.91 -2.61
CA LEU A 55 -6.23 -0.34 -3.67
C LEU A 55 -4.87 -1.01 -3.76
N VAL A 56 -4.26 -1.29 -2.61
CA VAL A 56 -2.93 -1.91 -2.59
C VAL A 56 -3.01 -3.40 -2.92
N VAL A 57 -3.95 -4.13 -2.29
CA VAL A 57 -4.06 -5.58 -2.48
C VAL A 57 -4.45 -5.92 -3.92
N ASP A 58 -5.30 -5.11 -4.52
CA ASP A 58 -5.74 -5.35 -5.90
C ASP A 58 -4.75 -4.81 -6.93
N SER A 59 -3.71 -4.10 -6.51
CA SER A 59 -2.73 -3.58 -7.45
C SER A 59 -1.89 -4.70 -8.05
N ASP A 60 -1.41 -4.47 -9.26
CA ASP A 60 -0.52 -5.43 -9.92
C ASP A 60 0.77 -5.62 -9.14
N ALA A 61 1.18 -4.60 -8.41
CA ALA A 61 2.41 -4.65 -7.62
C ALA A 61 2.39 -5.76 -6.56
N TRP A 62 1.20 -6.12 -6.06
CA TRP A 62 1.05 -7.13 -5.01
C TRP A 62 0.20 -8.32 -5.44
N ALA A 63 -0.01 -8.47 -6.74
CA ALA A 63 -0.87 -9.55 -7.25
C ALA A 63 -0.36 -10.93 -6.87
N ASP A 64 0.95 -11.12 -6.88
CA ASP A 64 1.57 -12.40 -6.52
C ASP A 64 1.29 -12.76 -5.05
N VAL A 65 1.32 -11.77 -4.18
CA VAL A 65 1.08 -11.99 -2.76
C VAL A 65 -0.39 -12.30 -2.51
N LYS A 66 -1.28 -11.61 -3.21
CA LYS A 66 -2.71 -11.82 -3.06
C LYS A 66 -3.10 -13.28 -3.37
N GLU A 67 -2.49 -13.86 -4.38
CA GLU A 67 -2.81 -15.23 -4.78
C GLU A 67 -2.27 -16.27 -3.82
N MET A 68 -1.22 -15.95 -3.10
CA MET A 68 -0.49 -16.96 -2.35
C MET A 68 -0.86 -17.03 -0.88
N ASN A 69 -1.78 -16.19 -0.37
CA ASN A 69 -1.66 -16.00 1.06
C ASN A 69 -2.95 -15.75 1.84
N ASP A 70 -3.52 -16.83 2.34
CA ASP A 70 -4.67 -16.76 3.25
C ASP A 70 -4.32 -16.05 4.55
N LYS A 71 -3.12 -16.24 5.06
CA LYS A 71 -2.67 -15.55 6.27
C LYS A 71 -2.69 -14.06 6.09
N PHE A 72 -2.35 -13.64 4.89
CA PHE A 72 -2.33 -12.26 4.53
C PHE A 72 -3.72 -11.64 4.65
N HIS A 73 -4.69 -12.39 4.18
CA HIS A 73 -6.08 -11.95 4.29
C HIS A 73 -6.51 -11.81 5.75
N GLU A 74 -6.04 -12.70 6.61
CA GLU A 74 -6.35 -12.60 8.03
C GLU A 74 -5.80 -11.33 8.64
N GLU A 75 -4.57 -10.98 8.31
CA GLU A 75 -3.98 -9.75 8.82
C GLU A 75 -4.71 -8.52 8.32
N LEU A 76 -5.09 -8.54 7.05
CA LEU A 76 -5.82 -7.43 6.48
C LEU A 76 -7.22 -7.30 7.08
N ALA A 77 -7.84 -8.42 7.40
CA ALA A 77 -9.13 -8.41 8.07
C ALA A 77 -9.02 -7.79 9.46
N ARG A 78 -7.92 -8.03 10.15
CA ARG A 78 -7.68 -7.40 11.45
C ARG A 78 -7.59 -5.90 11.34
N LEU A 79 -6.94 -5.43 10.28
CA LEU A 79 -6.86 -3.99 10.06
C LEU A 79 -8.24 -3.38 9.89
N ASP A 80 -9.11 -4.07 9.17
CA ASP A 80 -10.47 -3.61 9.00
C ASP A 80 -11.21 -3.57 10.33
N ASP A 81 -11.03 -4.59 11.14
CA ASP A 81 -11.66 -4.65 12.46
C ASP A 81 -11.17 -3.52 13.37
N ASP A 82 -9.89 -3.25 13.32
CA ASP A 82 -9.32 -2.18 14.14
C ASP A 82 -9.83 -0.82 13.70
N ASP A 83 -10.15 -0.69 12.44
CA ASP A 83 -10.64 0.56 11.88
C ASP A 83 -12.10 0.81 12.23
N ALA A 84 -12.80 -0.20 12.64
CA ALA A 84 -14.23 -0.09 12.97
C ALA A 84 -14.46 0.58 14.38
#